data_8c6b343c4587768e32ac8f8118f5d8b8
#
_entry.id   8c6b343c4587768e32ac8f8118f5d8b8
#
_cell.length_a   1.000
_cell.length_b   1.000
_cell.length_c   1.000
_cell.angle_alpha   90.00
_cell.angle_beta   90.00
_cell.angle_gamma   90.00
#
_symmetry.space_group_name_H-M   'P 1'
#
loop_
_entity.id
_entity.type
_entity.pdbx_description
1 polymer ?
#
loop_
_entity_poly.entity_id
_entity_poly.type
_entity_poly.pdbx_seq_one_letter_code
_entity_poly.pdbx_strand_id
1 'polypeptide(L)'
;MAVASGDLPDIMAVDAATLRQLVDNDMIADLTDVYKLSTSDQIKAMYDSYNGRALEAATFDGKLMALPTTQNANIPTMLWLRKDWMDKLGLEAPKTVDDMEKILTAFVQQDPGGNGKGNTVGLMLSPSIGGMYGSLFQADNILQTYNSFPRQWLEKDGKVVYGSTTAETKQALGKLADWYKKGLIDPQFAVRKSIEDLIISGQAGAYFGPWWTPDYPLNSAKQKNANIDWQPYIISKDGSGTITAYTQNPVSEFYVVRKDFKHPEVLPKVVSALSDKLRNEDRNYQPVVDFIKEGGDRGAPINLMVNFNDATAQMYKNINAAVNGEKDPAALSLDDQSSYEKIQGYLKDPAKADANQWSAYMSRMVAGKLMAETKINEVNPVFFGQTKSMKLKWANLTKLEDEAFMKIVTGQKDLNYFDTFVDTWNKTGGSDITKEVAEAIKQK
;
A
#
# COMPACT_ATOMS: atom_id res chain seq x y z
N MET A 1 14.65 25.67 -0.61
CA MET A 1 15.30 26.96 -0.31
C MET A 1 15.97 26.94 1.07
N ALA A 2 15.36 26.46 2.13
CA ALA A 2 15.98 26.42 3.48
C ALA A 2 17.30 25.65 3.56
N VAL A 3 17.44 24.54 2.85
CA VAL A 3 18.69 23.76 2.80
C VAL A 3 19.84 24.56 2.17
N ALA A 4 19.54 25.35 1.13
CA ALA A 4 20.56 26.14 0.43
C ALA A 4 20.99 27.42 1.20
N SER A 5 20.13 27.96 2.07
CA SER A 5 20.43 29.11 2.91
C SER A 5 21.08 28.74 4.25
N GLY A 6 21.03 27.47 4.66
CA GLY A 6 21.48 27.00 5.97
C GLY A 6 20.57 27.38 7.13
N ASP A 7 19.43 28.01 6.85
CA ASP A 7 18.42 28.41 7.86
C ASP A 7 17.42 27.25 8.04
N LEU A 8 17.82 26.24 8.82
CA LEU A 8 17.05 25.03 9.05
C LEU A 8 16.29 25.10 10.37
N PRO A 9 15.04 24.59 10.42
CA PRO A 9 14.36 24.31 11.68
C PRO A 9 15.16 23.35 12.55
N ASP A 10 14.96 23.40 13.87
CA ASP A 10 15.62 22.48 14.82
C ASP A 10 15.28 21.03 14.55
N ILE A 11 14.01 20.74 14.20
CA ILE A 11 13.50 19.42 13.80
C ILE A 11 12.70 19.59 12.52
N MET A 12 12.89 18.71 11.54
CA MET A 12 12.13 18.73 10.29
C MET A 12 11.93 17.35 9.71
N ALA A 13 10.83 17.20 8.98
CA ALA A 13 10.53 16.03 8.17
C ALA A 13 11.11 16.22 6.77
N VAL A 14 11.77 15.20 6.24
CA VAL A 14 12.41 15.24 4.93
C VAL A 14 12.25 13.91 4.18
N ASP A 15 12.29 13.96 2.87
CA ASP A 15 12.39 12.76 2.04
C ASP A 15 13.81 12.17 2.02
N ALA A 16 13.97 10.99 1.46
CA ALA A 16 15.25 10.30 1.37
C ALA A 16 16.34 11.09 0.61
N ALA A 17 15.93 11.86 -0.42
CA ALA A 17 16.87 12.66 -1.21
C ALA A 17 17.40 13.85 -0.42
N THR A 18 16.52 14.53 0.30
CA THR A 18 16.88 15.63 1.20
C THR A 18 17.70 15.13 2.38
N LEU A 19 17.34 13.98 2.99
CA LEU A 19 18.14 13.35 4.04
C LEU A 19 19.59 13.15 3.58
N ARG A 20 19.78 12.52 2.41
CA ARG A 20 21.12 12.30 1.85
C ARG A 20 21.89 13.61 1.66
N GLN A 21 21.22 14.64 1.12
CA GLN A 21 21.84 15.95 0.94
C GLN A 21 22.28 16.59 2.27
N LEU A 22 21.45 16.47 3.32
CA LEU A 22 21.77 17.01 4.65
C LEU A 22 22.94 16.26 5.29
N VAL A 23 22.99 14.95 5.14
CA VAL A 23 24.14 14.12 5.60
C VAL A 23 25.42 14.49 4.88
N ASP A 24 25.39 14.53 3.54
CA ASP A 24 26.55 14.85 2.70
C ASP A 24 27.15 16.25 3.01
N ASN A 25 26.31 17.19 3.47
CA ASN A 25 26.73 18.55 3.86
C ASN A 25 26.93 18.73 5.38
N ASP A 26 26.89 17.67 6.17
CA ASP A 26 27.11 17.69 7.62
C ASP A 26 26.18 18.68 8.38
N MET A 27 24.90 18.73 7.98
CA MET A 27 23.91 19.72 8.47
C MET A 27 22.99 19.19 9.58
N ILE A 28 23.02 17.90 9.86
CA ILE A 28 22.15 17.23 10.85
C ILE A 28 22.93 16.45 11.89
N ALA A 29 22.30 16.25 13.04
CA ALA A 29 22.89 15.58 14.20
C ALA A 29 22.92 14.05 14.03
N ASP A 30 23.96 13.42 14.58
CA ASP A 30 24.01 11.98 14.82
C ASP A 30 23.09 11.63 16.01
N LEU A 31 22.08 10.81 15.75
CA LEU A 31 21.08 10.41 16.73
C LEU A 31 21.37 9.05 17.38
N THR A 32 22.50 8.41 17.08
CA THR A 32 22.80 7.03 17.49
C THR A 32 22.68 6.82 19.00
N ASP A 33 23.32 7.68 19.79
CA ASP A 33 23.32 7.53 21.25
C ASP A 33 22.01 8.04 21.87
N VAL A 34 21.47 9.14 21.35
CA VAL A 34 20.20 9.66 21.87
C VAL A 34 19.02 8.72 21.57
N TYR A 35 19.04 8.02 20.45
CA TYR A 35 18.07 6.96 20.17
C TYR A 35 18.14 5.84 21.22
N LYS A 36 19.34 5.33 21.52
CA LYS A 36 19.52 4.26 22.49
C LYS A 36 19.03 4.65 23.89
N LEU A 37 19.32 5.89 24.31
CA LEU A 37 19.11 6.36 25.67
C LEU A 37 17.71 6.97 25.90
N SER A 38 17.10 7.52 24.86
CA SER A 38 15.91 8.37 25.00
C SER A 38 14.67 7.84 24.26
N THR A 39 14.77 6.73 23.52
CA THR A 39 13.64 6.09 22.86
C THR A 39 13.01 5.05 23.78
N SER A 40 11.69 5.00 23.85
CA SER A 40 10.97 3.98 24.63
C SER A 40 11.20 2.57 24.06
N ASP A 41 11.08 1.57 24.92
CA ASP A 41 11.24 0.16 24.53
C ASP A 41 10.17 -0.25 23.50
N GLN A 42 8.99 0.36 23.54
CA GLN A 42 7.93 0.12 22.58
C GLN A 42 8.28 0.61 21.17
N ILE A 43 8.80 1.83 21.03
CA ILE A 43 9.25 2.35 19.73
C ILE A 43 10.42 1.50 19.19
N LYS A 44 11.33 1.07 20.07
CA LYS A 44 12.41 0.15 19.68
C LYS A 44 11.86 -1.17 19.15
N ALA A 45 10.90 -1.78 19.87
CA ALA A 45 10.25 -3.02 19.43
C ALA A 45 9.51 -2.86 18.09
N MET A 46 8.88 -1.70 17.85
CA MET A 46 8.27 -1.40 16.57
C MET A 46 9.29 -1.36 15.44
N TYR A 47 10.41 -0.65 15.61
CA TYR A 47 11.49 -0.64 14.61
C TYR A 47 12.13 -2.03 14.41
N ASP A 48 12.33 -2.78 15.47
CA ASP A 48 12.91 -4.13 15.42
C ASP A 48 12.03 -5.10 14.63
N SER A 49 10.70 -4.89 14.61
CA SER A 49 9.76 -5.70 13.84
C SER A 49 10.01 -5.65 12.31
N TYR A 50 10.79 -4.67 11.85
CA TYR A 50 11.20 -4.53 10.44
C TYR A 50 12.52 -5.23 10.12
N ASN A 51 13.09 -6.03 11.04
CA ASN A 51 14.36 -6.73 10.87
C ASN A 51 15.50 -5.77 10.48
N GLY A 52 15.57 -4.60 11.12
CA GLY A 52 16.59 -3.58 10.90
C GLY A 52 16.37 -2.66 9.70
N ARG A 53 15.56 -3.05 8.70
CA ARG A 53 15.40 -2.31 7.43
C ARG A 53 14.93 -0.86 7.60
N ALA A 54 14.09 -0.58 8.60
CA ALA A 54 13.58 0.77 8.82
C ALA A 54 14.69 1.73 9.30
N LEU A 55 15.48 1.33 10.28
CA LEU A 55 16.58 2.15 10.79
C LEU A 55 17.78 2.17 9.82
N GLU A 56 18.04 1.06 9.09
CA GLU A 56 19.10 1.01 8.07
C GLU A 56 18.92 2.10 7.01
N ALA A 57 17.67 2.39 6.60
CA ALA A 57 17.37 3.45 5.65
C ALA A 57 17.77 4.86 6.12
N ALA A 58 17.92 5.05 7.44
CA ALA A 58 18.34 6.30 8.08
C ALA A 58 19.78 6.27 8.62
N THR A 59 20.52 5.18 8.36
CA THR A 59 21.89 4.97 8.87
C THR A 59 22.92 5.22 7.77
N PHE A 60 23.88 6.09 8.05
CA PHE A 60 24.97 6.45 7.15
C PHE A 60 26.31 6.30 7.91
N ASP A 61 27.25 5.58 7.34
CA ASP A 61 28.56 5.30 7.95
C ASP A 61 28.47 4.81 9.42
N GLY A 62 27.48 3.96 9.69
CA GLY A 62 27.20 3.40 11.02
C GLY A 62 26.53 4.36 12.01
N LYS A 63 26.14 5.55 11.59
CA LYS A 63 25.46 6.58 12.39
C LYS A 63 23.99 6.70 12.00
N LEU A 64 23.11 6.68 12.99
CA LEU A 64 21.69 6.94 12.79
C LEU A 64 21.46 8.45 12.65
N MET A 65 21.16 8.90 11.43
CA MET A 65 21.05 10.33 11.10
C MET A 65 19.62 10.86 11.13
N ALA A 66 18.60 9.98 11.27
CA ALA A 66 17.20 10.36 11.32
C ALA A 66 16.37 9.30 12.05
N LEU A 67 15.17 9.67 12.50
CA LEU A 67 14.12 8.70 12.87
C LEU A 67 13.10 8.61 11.73
N PRO A 68 12.93 7.44 11.10
CA PRO A 68 11.99 7.26 10.00
C PRO A 68 10.55 7.01 10.49
N THR A 69 9.56 7.50 9.72
CA THR A 69 8.20 6.98 9.82
C THR A 69 8.15 5.57 9.27
N THR A 70 7.32 4.70 9.84
CA THR A 70 7.15 3.35 9.32
C THR A 70 5.86 3.19 8.55
N GLN A 71 5.90 2.29 7.56
CA GLN A 71 4.73 1.84 6.81
C GLN A 71 4.66 0.31 6.88
N ASN A 72 3.44 -0.23 6.94
CA ASN A 72 3.25 -1.67 6.86
C ASN A 72 3.76 -2.17 5.50
N ALA A 73 4.87 -2.88 5.50
CA ALA A 73 5.57 -3.26 4.28
C ALA A 73 4.91 -4.43 3.52
N ASN A 74 4.12 -5.25 4.22
CA ASN A 74 3.60 -6.52 3.71
C ASN A 74 2.07 -6.59 3.84
N ILE A 75 1.36 -5.66 3.19
CA ILE A 75 -0.11 -5.70 3.15
C ILE A 75 -0.56 -6.22 1.79
N PRO A 76 -1.05 -7.47 1.69
CA PRO A 76 -1.64 -7.93 0.45
C PRO A 76 -2.88 -7.10 0.15
N THR A 77 -2.97 -6.56 -1.05
CA THR A 77 -4.22 -6.07 -1.59
C THR A 77 -5.03 -7.24 -2.10
N MET A 78 -6.34 -7.09 -2.08
CA MET A 78 -7.30 -8.15 -2.36
C MET A 78 -8.09 -7.83 -3.61
N LEU A 79 -8.55 -8.84 -4.30
CA LEU A 79 -9.57 -8.73 -5.32
C LEU A 79 -10.93 -8.60 -4.63
N TRP A 80 -11.58 -7.44 -4.78
CA TRP A 80 -12.94 -7.22 -4.32
C TRP A 80 -13.91 -7.49 -5.46
N LEU A 81 -14.87 -8.39 -5.23
CA LEU A 81 -15.91 -8.79 -6.19
C LEU A 81 -17.32 -8.56 -5.64
N ARG A 82 -18.22 -8.22 -6.53
CA ARG A 82 -19.67 -8.20 -6.26
C ARG A 82 -20.18 -9.61 -5.98
N LYS A 83 -20.25 -9.96 -4.70
CA LYS A 83 -20.71 -11.27 -4.24
C LYS A 83 -22.15 -11.55 -4.63
N ASP A 84 -23.01 -10.55 -4.51
CA ASP A 84 -24.40 -10.62 -4.94
C ASP A 84 -24.54 -10.92 -6.46
N TRP A 85 -23.63 -10.42 -7.28
CA TRP A 85 -23.59 -10.77 -8.71
C TRP A 85 -23.08 -12.20 -8.92
N MET A 86 -22.06 -12.61 -8.17
CA MET A 86 -21.55 -13.99 -8.24
C MET A 86 -22.65 -14.99 -7.87
N ASP A 87 -23.37 -14.73 -6.79
CA ASP A 87 -24.48 -15.60 -6.33
C ASP A 87 -25.60 -15.70 -7.36
N LYS A 88 -26.01 -14.56 -7.93
CA LYS A 88 -27.02 -14.51 -8.97
C LYS A 88 -26.66 -15.32 -10.21
N LEU A 89 -25.36 -15.40 -10.54
CA LEU A 89 -24.85 -16.11 -11.71
C LEU A 89 -24.32 -17.52 -11.39
N GLY A 90 -24.34 -17.96 -10.14
CA GLY A 90 -23.85 -19.25 -9.70
C GLY A 90 -22.33 -19.40 -9.89
N LEU A 91 -21.56 -18.34 -9.71
CA LEU A 91 -20.11 -18.33 -9.91
C LEU A 91 -19.36 -18.69 -8.63
N GLU A 92 -18.35 -19.55 -8.77
CA GLU A 92 -17.46 -19.96 -7.69
C GLU A 92 -16.42 -18.87 -7.37
N ALA A 93 -15.88 -18.93 -6.14
CA ALA A 93 -14.80 -18.05 -5.68
C ALA A 93 -13.54 -18.20 -6.55
N PRO A 94 -12.92 -17.11 -7.04
CA PRO A 94 -11.73 -17.20 -7.86
C PRO A 94 -10.51 -17.59 -7.03
N LYS A 95 -9.60 -18.36 -7.63
CA LYS A 95 -8.28 -18.70 -7.07
C LYS A 95 -7.15 -18.18 -7.93
N THR A 96 -7.41 -17.99 -9.22
CA THR A 96 -6.42 -17.61 -10.24
C THR A 96 -6.90 -16.42 -11.06
N VAL A 97 -5.98 -15.85 -11.85
CA VAL A 97 -6.29 -14.80 -12.84
C VAL A 97 -7.27 -15.31 -13.88
N ASP A 98 -7.20 -16.59 -14.26
CA ASP A 98 -8.10 -17.19 -15.26
C ASP A 98 -9.52 -17.39 -14.69
N ASP A 99 -9.67 -17.70 -13.42
CA ASP A 99 -10.99 -17.72 -12.76
C ASP A 99 -11.59 -16.31 -12.67
N MET A 100 -10.75 -15.32 -12.34
CA MET A 100 -11.15 -13.92 -12.37
C MET A 100 -11.64 -13.51 -13.77
N GLU A 101 -10.94 -13.89 -14.84
CA GLU A 101 -11.37 -13.59 -16.22
C GLU A 101 -12.76 -14.14 -16.53
N LYS A 102 -13.05 -15.38 -16.11
CA LYS A 102 -14.38 -16.00 -16.29
C LYS A 102 -15.47 -15.19 -15.59
N ILE A 103 -15.18 -14.76 -14.33
CA ILE A 103 -16.12 -13.95 -13.55
C ILE A 103 -16.36 -12.59 -14.21
N LEU A 104 -15.30 -11.88 -14.60
CA LEU A 104 -15.41 -10.59 -15.28
C LEU A 104 -16.21 -10.71 -16.60
N THR A 105 -15.96 -11.78 -17.36
CA THR A 105 -16.68 -12.07 -18.60
C THR A 105 -18.18 -12.27 -18.34
N ALA A 106 -18.52 -13.05 -17.32
CA ALA A 106 -19.90 -13.27 -16.94
C ALA A 106 -20.59 -11.98 -16.48
N PHE A 107 -19.91 -11.14 -15.70
CA PHE A 107 -20.43 -9.85 -15.24
C PHE A 107 -20.76 -8.92 -16.43
N VAL A 108 -19.82 -8.79 -17.37
CA VAL A 108 -20.01 -7.88 -18.53
C VAL A 108 -21.06 -8.40 -19.49
N GLN A 109 -21.10 -9.71 -19.75
CA GLN A 109 -22.00 -10.31 -20.74
C GLN A 109 -23.43 -10.48 -20.23
N GLN A 110 -23.62 -10.81 -18.94
CA GLN A 110 -24.93 -11.15 -18.37
C GLN A 110 -25.57 -10.01 -17.60
N ASP A 111 -24.84 -8.90 -17.37
CA ASP A 111 -25.34 -7.70 -16.68
C ASP A 111 -26.17 -8.02 -15.42
N PRO A 112 -25.59 -8.71 -14.42
CA PRO A 112 -26.33 -9.10 -13.22
C PRO A 112 -26.82 -7.90 -12.39
N GLY A 113 -26.21 -6.74 -12.57
CA GLY A 113 -26.61 -5.47 -11.94
C GLY A 113 -27.83 -4.82 -12.57
N GLY A 114 -28.22 -5.24 -13.78
CA GLY A 114 -29.31 -4.61 -14.53
C GLY A 114 -29.01 -3.18 -14.96
N ASN A 115 -27.75 -2.87 -15.22
CA ASN A 115 -27.29 -1.52 -15.59
C ASN A 115 -27.62 -1.15 -17.04
N GLY A 116 -28.02 -2.13 -17.85
CA GLY A 116 -28.24 -2.00 -19.28
C GLY A 116 -26.99 -2.33 -20.11
N LYS A 117 -27.22 -2.71 -21.35
CA LYS A 117 -26.16 -3.18 -22.27
C LYS A 117 -25.00 -2.18 -22.37
N GLY A 118 -23.80 -2.67 -22.04
CA GLY A 118 -22.56 -1.89 -22.13
C GLY A 118 -22.28 -0.95 -20.95
N ASN A 119 -23.15 -0.93 -19.94
CA ASN A 119 -22.98 -0.07 -18.75
C ASN A 119 -22.41 -0.81 -17.54
N THR A 120 -22.33 -2.14 -17.61
CA THR A 120 -21.67 -2.95 -16.56
C THR A 120 -20.18 -3.03 -16.86
N VAL A 121 -19.38 -2.60 -15.89
CA VAL A 121 -17.91 -2.65 -15.95
C VAL A 121 -17.44 -3.86 -15.17
N GLY A 122 -16.58 -4.67 -15.78
CA GLY A 122 -15.97 -5.84 -15.13
C GLY A 122 -14.96 -5.40 -14.07
N LEU A 123 -13.83 -4.86 -14.51
CA LEU A 123 -12.71 -4.46 -13.65
C LEU A 123 -12.46 -2.96 -13.72
N MET A 124 -12.41 -2.33 -12.56
CA MET A 124 -11.97 -0.94 -12.40
C MET A 124 -10.46 -0.90 -12.20
N LEU A 125 -9.78 -0.04 -12.95
CA LEU A 125 -8.35 0.23 -12.80
C LEU A 125 -8.06 1.74 -12.73
N SER A 126 -6.98 2.06 -12.05
CA SER A 126 -6.35 3.38 -12.10
C SER A 126 -5.69 3.63 -13.48
N PRO A 127 -5.59 4.89 -13.93
CA PRO A 127 -4.79 5.23 -15.11
C PRO A 127 -3.31 4.85 -15.00
N SER A 128 -2.77 4.74 -13.79
CA SER A 128 -1.40 4.27 -13.58
C SER A 128 -1.34 2.74 -13.58
N ILE A 129 -0.68 2.17 -14.58
CA ILE A 129 -0.55 0.73 -14.72
C ILE A 129 0.79 0.30 -14.13
N GLY A 130 0.75 -0.30 -12.95
CA GLY A 130 1.93 -0.80 -12.23
C GLY A 130 2.61 0.25 -11.34
N GLY A 131 3.22 -0.25 -10.28
CA GLY A 131 3.93 0.57 -9.28
C GLY A 131 3.02 1.29 -8.29
N MET A 132 1.74 0.92 -8.21
CA MET A 132 0.74 1.48 -7.28
C MET A 132 0.52 0.61 -6.04
N TYR A 133 1.47 -0.17 -5.68
CA TYR A 133 1.40 -1.16 -4.59
C TYR A 133 0.69 -0.63 -3.34
N GLY A 134 -0.28 -1.39 -2.86
CA GLY A 134 -1.08 -1.02 -1.69
C GLY A 134 -2.19 0.01 -1.94
N SER A 135 -2.37 0.51 -3.16
CA SER A 135 -3.38 1.50 -3.51
C SER A 135 -4.70 0.87 -3.99
N LEU A 136 -5.77 1.68 -4.03
CA LEU A 136 -7.03 1.31 -4.69
C LEU A 136 -6.86 1.24 -6.21
N PHE A 137 -7.59 0.34 -6.86
CA PHE A 137 -7.70 0.23 -8.32
C PHE A 137 -6.40 -0.11 -9.03
N GLN A 138 -5.45 -0.71 -8.34
CA GLN A 138 -4.16 -1.07 -8.89
C GLN A 138 -4.24 -2.32 -9.80
N ALA A 139 -3.33 -2.41 -10.76
CA ALA A 139 -3.16 -3.61 -11.59
C ALA A 139 -2.04 -4.54 -11.06
N ASP A 140 -1.28 -4.10 -10.07
CA ASP A 140 -0.07 -4.78 -9.59
C ASP A 140 -0.32 -6.23 -9.13
N ASN A 141 -1.50 -6.53 -8.57
CA ASN A 141 -1.86 -7.90 -8.20
C ASN A 141 -1.88 -8.84 -9.41
N ILE A 142 -2.35 -8.37 -10.56
CA ILE A 142 -2.34 -9.16 -11.80
C ILE A 142 -0.89 -9.28 -12.28
N LEU A 143 -0.15 -8.18 -12.30
CA LEU A 143 1.24 -8.17 -12.75
C LEU A 143 2.11 -9.11 -11.91
N GLN A 144 1.93 -9.12 -10.58
CA GLN A 144 2.66 -9.99 -9.66
C GLN A 144 2.44 -11.49 -9.91
N THR A 145 1.27 -11.90 -10.41
CA THR A 145 1.06 -13.32 -10.82
C THR A 145 1.94 -13.76 -11.99
N TYR A 146 2.45 -12.79 -12.75
CA TYR A 146 3.45 -12.99 -13.81
C TYR A 146 4.89 -12.80 -13.33
N ASN A 147 5.14 -12.59 -12.03
CA ASN A 147 6.42 -12.16 -11.46
C ASN A 147 6.90 -10.81 -12.02
N SER A 148 5.97 -9.95 -12.37
CA SER A 148 6.24 -8.58 -12.83
C SER A 148 6.11 -7.60 -11.66
N PHE A 149 7.14 -6.79 -11.46
CA PHE A 149 7.21 -5.80 -10.38
C PHE A 149 7.65 -4.45 -10.95
N PRO A 150 6.77 -3.73 -11.66
CA PRO A 150 7.09 -2.43 -12.23
C PRO A 150 7.59 -1.44 -11.18
N ARG A 151 8.48 -0.55 -11.61
CA ARG A 151 9.10 0.50 -10.77
C ARG A 151 9.96 0.00 -9.62
N GLN A 152 10.31 -1.30 -9.61
CA GLN A 152 11.17 -1.88 -8.59
C GLN A 152 12.54 -2.23 -9.15
N TRP A 153 13.56 -2.04 -8.32
CA TRP A 153 14.92 -2.47 -8.59
C TRP A 153 15.12 -3.86 -7.99
N LEU A 154 15.35 -4.83 -8.82
CA LEU A 154 15.42 -6.25 -8.45
C LEU A 154 16.80 -6.80 -8.77
N GLU A 155 17.16 -7.88 -8.10
CA GLU A 155 18.28 -8.71 -8.50
C GLU A 155 17.75 -9.94 -9.27
N LYS A 156 18.26 -10.16 -10.46
CA LYS A 156 17.98 -11.33 -11.28
C LYS A 156 19.28 -11.86 -11.86
N ASP A 157 19.59 -13.11 -11.57
CA ASP A 157 20.82 -13.77 -12.04
C ASP A 157 22.12 -12.98 -11.70
N GLY A 158 22.18 -12.41 -10.49
CA GLY A 158 23.30 -11.60 -10.01
C GLY A 158 23.43 -10.22 -10.67
N LYS A 159 22.39 -9.75 -11.36
CA LYS A 159 22.34 -8.44 -12.00
C LYS A 159 21.17 -7.61 -11.49
N VAL A 160 21.40 -6.31 -11.38
CA VAL A 160 20.33 -5.35 -11.11
C VAL A 160 19.50 -5.16 -12.37
N VAL A 161 18.19 -5.30 -12.22
CA VAL A 161 17.21 -5.06 -13.28
C VAL A 161 16.11 -4.12 -12.81
N TYR A 162 15.62 -3.30 -13.73
CA TYR A 162 14.43 -2.49 -13.46
C TYR A 162 13.17 -3.27 -13.83
N GLY A 163 12.30 -3.52 -12.87
CA GLY A 163 11.13 -4.41 -13.03
C GLY A 163 10.21 -4.04 -14.20
N SER A 164 10.08 -2.75 -14.50
CA SER A 164 9.25 -2.27 -15.61
C SER A 164 9.76 -2.65 -17.00
N THR A 165 11.02 -3.08 -17.13
CA THR A 165 11.63 -3.41 -18.42
C THR A 165 11.80 -4.91 -18.66
N THR A 166 11.22 -5.75 -17.80
CA THR A 166 11.39 -7.21 -17.85
C THR A 166 10.42 -7.90 -18.82
N ALA A 167 10.76 -9.08 -19.26
CA ALA A 167 9.90 -9.91 -20.12
C ALA A 167 8.60 -10.29 -19.39
N GLU A 168 8.65 -10.47 -18.08
CA GLU A 168 7.50 -10.73 -17.23
C GLU A 168 6.50 -9.57 -17.27
N THR A 169 6.98 -8.34 -17.28
CA THR A 169 6.15 -7.13 -17.42
C THR A 169 5.51 -7.07 -18.80
N LYS A 170 6.24 -7.40 -19.87
CA LYS A 170 5.67 -7.52 -21.22
C LYS A 170 4.50 -8.52 -21.25
N GLN A 171 4.67 -9.69 -20.64
CA GLN A 171 3.61 -10.72 -20.59
C GLN A 171 2.37 -10.23 -19.83
N ALA A 172 2.56 -9.60 -18.67
CA ALA A 172 1.48 -9.08 -17.85
C ALA A 172 0.69 -7.97 -18.56
N LEU A 173 1.39 -7.05 -19.25
CA LEU A 173 0.74 -6.03 -20.08
C LEU A 173 -0.07 -6.63 -21.23
N GLY A 174 0.44 -7.73 -21.83
CA GLY A 174 -0.30 -8.49 -22.85
C GLY A 174 -1.63 -9.05 -22.33
N LYS A 175 -1.68 -9.54 -21.09
CA LYS A 175 -2.92 -9.99 -20.45
C LYS A 175 -3.90 -8.85 -20.23
N LEU A 176 -3.43 -7.70 -19.72
CA LEU A 176 -4.27 -6.51 -19.53
C LEU A 176 -4.80 -5.96 -20.87
N ALA A 177 -3.99 -5.96 -21.92
CA ALA A 177 -4.40 -5.55 -23.26
C ALA A 177 -5.48 -6.48 -23.85
N ASP A 178 -5.36 -7.80 -23.64
CA ASP A 178 -6.39 -8.76 -24.01
C ASP A 178 -7.70 -8.51 -23.27
N TRP A 179 -7.64 -8.27 -21.96
CA TRP A 179 -8.83 -7.95 -21.16
C TRP A 179 -9.49 -6.62 -21.56
N TYR A 180 -8.68 -5.61 -21.85
CA TYR A 180 -9.22 -4.34 -22.36
C TYR A 180 -9.93 -4.53 -23.70
N LYS A 181 -9.31 -5.27 -24.64
CA LYS A 181 -9.89 -5.61 -25.95
C LYS A 181 -11.18 -6.40 -25.82
N LYS A 182 -11.30 -7.28 -24.82
CA LYS A 182 -12.52 -8.05 -24.50
C LYS A 182 -13.60 -7.21 -23.79
N GLY A 183 -13.32 -5.96 -23.46
CA GLY A 183 -14.23 -5.08 -22.70
C GLY A 183 -14.41 -5.46 -21.24
N LEU A 184 -13.44 -6.21 -20.65
CA LEU A 184 -13.49 -6.61 -19.25
C LEU A 184 -13.00 -5.51 -18.31
N ILE A 185 -12.17 -4.59 -18.80
CA ILE A 185 -11.70 -3.39 -18.09
C ILE A 185 -12.54 -2.20 -18.49
N ASP A 186 -12.78 -1.26 -17.56
CA ASP A 186 -13.45 0.01 -17.87
C ASP A 186 -12.86 0.67 -19.12
N PRO A 187 -13.64 0.86 -20.20
CA PRO A 187 -13.12 1.43 -21.44
C PRO A 187 -12.63 2.88 -21.28
N GLN A 188 -13.03 3.56 -20.21
CA GLN A 188 -12.64 4.94 -19.90
C GLN A 188 -11.59 5.04 -18.79
N PHE A 189 -11.02 3.94 -18.31
CA PHE A 189 -10.11 3.95 -17.16
C PHE A 189 -8.96 4.96 -17.30
N ALA A 190 -8.45 5.14 -18.51
CA ALA A 190 -7.34 6.07 -18.81
C ALA A 190 -7.68 7.55 -18.58
N VAL A 191 -8.95 7.93 -18.57
CA VAL A 191 -9.41 9.33 -18.50
C VAL A 191 -10.46 9.56 -17.40
N ARG A 192 -10.83 8.53 -16.66
CA ARG A 192 -11.85 8.62 -15.61
C ARG A 192 -11.33 9.43 -14.43
N LYS A 193 -12.09 10.46 -14.06
CA LYS A 193 -11.72 11.35 -12.95
C LYS A 193 -12.11 10.80 -11.58
N SER A 194 -13.27 10.14 -11.50
CA SER A 194 -13.79 9.54 -10.26
C SER A 194 -14.07 8.06 -10.52
N ILE A 195 -13.13 7.21 -10.15
CA ILE A 195 -13.23 5.75 -10.35
C ILE A 195 -14.29 5.18 -9.43
N GLU A 196 -14.41 5.71 -8.22
CA GLU A 196 -15.33 5.31 -7.16
C GLU A 196 -16.80 5.46 -7.55
N ASP A 197 -17.13 6.40 -8.43
CA ASP A 197 -18.51 6.69 -8.82
C ASP A 197 -19.22 5.45 -9.41
N LEU A 198 -18.50 4.63 -10.18
CA LEU A 198 -19.08 3.41 -10.76
C LEU A 198 -19.27 2.30 -9.72
N ILE A 199 -18.46 2.28 -8.68
CA ILE A 199 -18.62 1.36 -7.54
C ILE A 199 -19.82 1.80 -6.71
N ILE A 200 -19.89 3.09 -6.36
CA ILE A 200 -20.95 3.68 -5.54
C ILE A 200 -22.29 3.63 -6.28
N SER A 201 -22.32 3.77 -7.60
CA SER A 201 -23.53 3.63 -8.41
C SER A 201 -23.96 2.20 -8.67
N GLY A 202 -23.10 1.21 -8.34
CA GLY A 202 -23.39 -0.21 -8.52
C GLY A 202 -23.12 -0.75 -9.92
N GLN A 203 -22.37 -0.02 -10.77
CA GLN A 203 -22.08 -0.40 -12.16
C GLN A 203 -20.80 -1.24 -12.30
N ALA A 204 -19.90 -1.23 -11.30
CA ALA A 204 -18.64 -1.96 -11.30
C ALA A 204 -18.75 -3.29 -10.57
N GLY A 205 -18.11 -4.36 -11.13
CA GLY A 205 -18.13 -5.71 -10.58
C GLY A 205 -16.88 -6.11 -9.81
N ALA A 206 -15.73 -5.50 -10.11
CA ALA A 206 -14.45 -5.87 -9.51
C ALA A 206 -13.45 -4.73 -9.45
N TYR A 207 -12.56 -4.79 -8.47
CA TYR A 207 -11.32 -4.00 -8.39
C TYR A 207 -10.36 -4.58 -7.36
N PHE A 208 -9.09 -4.16 -7.40
CA PHE A 208 -8.13 -4.47 -6.35
C PHE A 208 -8.03 -3.33 -5.35
N GLY A 209 -7.97 -3.65 -4.07
CA GLY A 209 -7.87 -2.68 -3.01
C GLY A 209 -7.43 -3.27 -1.68
N PRO A 210 -7.01 -2.40 -0.73
CA PRO A 210 -6.58 -2.79 0.60
C PRO A 210 -7.72 -3.33 1.47
N TRP A 211 -7.37 -3.86 2.64
CA TRP A 211 -8.30 -4.40 3.64
C TRP A 211 -9.37 -3.39 4.12
N TRP A 212 -9.03 -2.10 4.16
CA TRP A 212 -9.92 -1.02 4.60
C TRP A 212 -10.92 -0.55 3.52
N THR A 213 -10.88 -1.14 2.35
CA THR A 213 -11.81 -0.84 1.24
C THR A 213 -13.30 -0.84 1.60
N PRO A 214 -13.80 -1.68 2.53
CA PRO A 214 -15.18 -1.57 3.01
C PRO A 214 -15.51 -0.23 3.67
N ASP A 215 -14.53 0.45 4.27
CA ASP A 215 -14.75 1.78 4.88
C ASP A 215 -14.92 2.86 3.80
N TYR A 216 -14.20 2.73 2.68
CA TYR A 216 -14.35 3.55 1.48
C TYR A 216 -13.73 2.84 0.26
N PRO A 217 -14.42 2.75 -0.90
CA PRO A 217 -15.71 3.37 -1.23
C PRO A 217 -16.96 2.49 -0.94
N LEU A 218 -16.77 1.25 -0.44
CA LEU A 218 -17.87 0.29 -0.35
C LEU A 218 -18.94 0.67 0.67
N ASN A 219 -18.58 1.36 1.75
CA ASN A 219 -19.58 1.88 2.70
C ASN A 219 -20.58 2.79 2.00
N SER A 220 -20.09 3.72 1.17
CA SER A 220 -20.95 4.62 0.40
C SER A 220 -21.86 3.89 -0.59
N ALA A 221 -21.34 2.82 -1.23
CA ALA A 221 -22.14 1.96 -2.10
C ALA A 221 -23.24 1.23 -1.32
N LYS A 222 -22.91 0.69 -0.14
CA LYS A 222 -23.84 -0.01 0.76
C LYS A 222 -24.93 0.91 1.31
N GLN A 223 -24.59 2.16 1.66
CA GLN A 223 -25.56 3.18 2.07
C GLN A 223 -26.55 3.51 0.96
N LYS A 224 -26.07 3.59 -0.29
CA LYS A 224 -26.90 3.88 -1.45
C LYS A 224 -27.82 2.71 -1.84
N ASN A 225 -27.34 1.48 -1.68
CA ASN A 225 -28.09 0.26 -1.94
C ASN A 225 -27.70 -0.83 -0.95
N ALA A 226 -28.54 -1.07 0.05
CA ALA A 226 -28.31 -2.04 1.11
C ALA A 226 -28.13 -3.49 0.62
N ASN A 227 -28.60 -3.82 -0.59
CA ASN A 227 -28.52 -5.16 -1.18
C ASN A 227 -27.16 -5.44 -1.86
N ILE A 228 -26.34 -4.41 -2.07
CA ILE A 228 -24.98 -4.62 -2.61
C ILE A 228 -24.15 -5.40 -1.62
N ASP A 229 -23.52 -6.48 -2.09
CA ASP A 229 -22.55 -7.24 -1.29
C ASP A 229 -21.23 -7.39 -2.03
N TRP A 230 -20.13 -7.14 -1.30
CA TRP A 230 -18.77 -7.24 -1.80
C TRP A 230 -17.97 -8.15 -0.90
N GLN A 231 -17.19 -9.05 -1.52
CA GLN A 231 -16.31 -9.97 -0.80
C GLN A 231 -14.87 -9.87 -1.31
N PRO A 232 -13.87 -9.94 -0.41
CA PRO A 232 -12.47 -9.97 -0.78
C PRO A 232 -12.02 -11.39 -1.10
N TYR A 233 -11.12 -11.52 -2.07
CA TYR A 233 -10.50 -12.77 -2.47
C TYR A 233 -9.00 -12.58 -2.67
N ILE A 234 -8.24 -13.62 -2.36
CA ILE A 234 -6.83 -13.72 -2.72
C ILE A 234 -6.74 -14.58 -3.98
N ILE A 235 -6.11 -14.03 -5.01
CA ILE A 235 -5.76 -14.78 -6.22
C ILE A 235 -4.26 -15.02 -6.26
N SER A 236 -3.86 -16.20 -6.68
CA SER A 236 -2.46 -16.59 -6.83
C SER A 236 -2.21 -17.15 -8.21
N LYS A 237 -0.93 -17.26 -8.60
CA LYS A 237 -0.56 -17.76 -9.93
C LYS A 237 -1.09 -19.16 -10.21
N ASP A 238 -1.03 -20.04 -9.22
CA ASP A 238 -1.34 -21.47 -9.31
C ASP A 238 -2.59 -21.91 -8.53
N GLY A 239 -3.31 -20.95 -7.94
CA GLY A 239 -4.49 -21.24 -7.12
C GLY A 239 -4.20 -21.82 -5.75
N SER A 240 -2.93 -21.85 -5.30
CA SER A 240 -2.53 -22.35 -3.97
C SER A 240 -2.93 -21.42 -2.81
N GLY A 241 -3.26 -20.16 -3.10
CA GLY A 241 -3.47 -19.11 -2.11
C GLY A 241 -2.16 -18.48 -1.58
N THR A 242 -1.00 -18.96 -2.02
CA THR A 242 0.28 -18.32 -1.75
C THR A 242 0.53 -17.26 -2.84
N ILE A 243 0.68 -16.01 -2.44
CA ILE A 243 0.97 -14.91 -3.37
C ILE A 243 2.45 -14.60 -3.40
N THR A 244 2.95 -14.14 -4.54
CA THR A 244 4.26 -13.50 -4.64
C THR A 244 4.02 -12.01 -4.69
N ALA A 245 4.49 -11.28 -3.68
CA ALA A 245 4.25 -9.86 -3.55
C ALA A 245 5.54 -9.10 -3.27
N TYR A 246 5.60 -7.91 -3.81
CA TYR A 246 6.64 -6.95 -3.55
C TYR A 246 6.55 -6.44 -2.12
N THR A 247 7.69 -6.39 -1.43
CA THR A 247 7.80 -5.76 -0.13
C THR A 247 7.99 -4.26 -0.30
N GLN A 248 7.03 -3.47 0.16
CA GLN A 248 7.11 -2.01 0.09
C GLN A 248 8.30 -1.48 0.93
N ASN A 249 8.76 -0.28 0.59
CA ASN A 249 9.70 0.44 1.45
C ASN A 249 9.05 0.61 2.84
N PRO A 250 9.67 0.10 3.91
CA PRO A 250 9.11 0.25 5.25
C PRO A 250 9.12 1.70 5.75
N VAL A 251 9.71 2.63 5.00
CA VAL A 251 9.93 4.02 5.39
C VAL A 251 9.44 4.97 4.30
N SER A 252 8.71 6.01 4.69
CA SER A 252 8.22 7.04 3.76
C SER A 252 8.87 8.41 3.97
N GLU A 253 9.19 8.76 5.20
CA GLU A 253 9.66 10.08 5.60
C GLU A 253 10.66 9.96 6.74
N PHE A 254 11.56 10.92 6.86
CA PHE A 254 12.63 10.94 7.84
C PHE A 254 12.58 12.21 8.68
N TYR A 255 12.62 12.05 9.98
CA TYR A 255 12.71 13.18 10.92
C TYR A 255 14.15 13.36 11.35
N VAL A 256 14.69 14.54 11.07
CA VAL A 256 16.08 14.92 11.34
C VAL A 256 16.14 16.05 12.35
N VAL A 257 17.27 16.15 13.04
CA VAL A 257 17.58 17.23 13.98
C VAL A 257 18.74 18.05 13.42
N ARG A 258 18.65 19.37 13.42
CA ARG A 258 19.72 20.27 12.99
C ARG A 258 20.97 20.04 13.82
N LYS A 259 22.15 20.05 13.20
CA LYS A 259 23.43 19.69 13.84
C LYS A 259 23.75 20.50 15.10
N ASP A 260 23.47 21.81 15.09
CA ASP A 260 23.81 22.72 16.20
C ASP A 260 22.72 22.81 17.27
N PHE A 261 21.63 22.05 17.14
CA PHE A 261 20.59 22.01 18.17
C PHE A 261 21.11 21.27 19.40
N LYS A 262 21.02 21.94 20.55
CA LYS A 262 21.66 21.46 21.81
C LYS A 262 20.95 20.27 22.46
N HIS A 263 19.73 19.97 22.02
CA HIS A 263 18.85 18.98 22.63
C HIS A 263 18.33 17.95 21.61
N PRO A 264 19.21 17.21 20.93
CA PRO A 264 18.80 16.23 19.92
C PRO A 264 17.91 15.12 20.50
N GLU A 265 18.00 14.86 21.82
CA GLU A 265 17.18 13.88 22.52
C GLU A 265 15.68 14.26 22.57
N VAL A 266 15.32 15.50 22.24
CA VAL A 266 13.90 15.94 22.21
C VAL A 266 13.13 15.13 21.18
N LEU A 267 13.70 14.85 20.00
CA LEU A 267 13.00 14.11 18.96
C LEU A 267 12.59 12.70 19.42
N PRO A 268 13.48 11.80 19.86
CA PRO A 268 13.07 10.47 20.32
C PRO A 268 12.19 10.51 21.58
N LYS A 269 12.38 11.48 22.48
CA LYS A 269 11.53 11.65 23.68
C LYS A 269 10.10 12.02 23.31
N VAL A 270 9.92 12.99 22.41
CA VAL A 270 8.58 13.41 21.95
C VAL A 270 7.86 12.28 21.23
N VAL A 271 8.56 11.57 20.32
CA VAL A 271 8.00 10.43 19.60
C VAL A 271 7.58 9.32 20.58
N SER A 272 8.43 9.02 21.57
CA SER A 272 8.11 8.02 22.60
C SER A 272 6.91 8.44 23.43
N ALA A 273 6.87 9.69 23.89
CA ALA A 273 5.74 10.19 24.68
C ALA A 273 4.42 10.17 23.89
N LEU A 274 4.45 10.59 22.63
CA LEU A 274 3.28 10.53 21.74
C LEU A 274 2.85 9.07 21.48
N SER A 275 3.79 8.17 21.27
CA SER A 275 3.48 6.76 21.08
C SER A 275 2.90 6.14 22.35
N ASP A 276 3.64 6.26 23.46
CA ASP A 276 3.31 5.56 24.70
C ASP A 276 2.03 6.10 25.39
N LYS A 277 1.71 7.37 25.18
CA LYS A 277 0.55 8.03 25.80
C LYS A 277 -0.63 8.18 24.84
N LEU A 278 -0.43 8.91 23.75
CA LEU A 278 -1.53 9.27 22.85
C LEU A 278 -1.90 8.11 21.91
N ARG A 279 -0.92 7.54 21.22
CA ARG A 279 -1.17 6.54 20.19
C ARG A 279 -1.52 5.16 20.75
N ASN A 280 -0.94 4.80 21.93
CA ASN A 280 -1.33 3.62 22.70
C ASN A 280 -2.51 3.85 23.62
N GLU A 281 -3.08 5.06 23.57
CA GLU A 281 -4.31 5.37 24.29
C GLU A 281 -4.21 5.11 25.78
N ASP A 282 -3.32 5.84 26.46
CA ASP A 282 -3.24 5.75 27.94
C ASP A 282 -4.59 6.10 28.57
N ARG A 283 -5.40 5.08 28.81
CA ARG A 283 -6.76 5.22 29.35
C ARG A 283 -6.80 5.73 30.78
N ASN A 284 -5.67 5.70 31.46
CA ASN A 284 -5.53 6.28 32.79
C ASN A 284 -5.28 7.81 32.73
N TYR A 285 -5.09 8.36 31.53
CA TYR A 285 -4.89 9.79 31.33
C TYR A 285 -6.09 10.40 30.58
N GLN A 286 -7.05 10.91 31.35
CA GLN A 286 -8.32 11.40 30.83
C GLN A 286 -8.19 12.37 29.64
N PRO A 287 -7.22 13.34 29.61
CA PRO A 287 -7.06 14.22 28.45
C PRO A 287 -6.79 13.50 27.14
N VAL A 288 -6.07 12.36 27.15
CA VAL A 288 -5.86 11.54 25.96
C VAL A 288 -7.17 10.86 25.53
N VAL A 289 -7.92 10.33 26.50
CA VAL A 289 -9.21 9.68 26.22
C VAL A 289 -10.19 10.68 25.60
N ASP A 290 -10.28 11.88 26.14
CA ASP A 290 -11.17 12.94 25.64
C ASP A 290 -10.73 13.40 24.24
N PHE A 291 -9.43 13.65 24.05
CA PHE A 291 -8.87 14.04 22.75
C PHE A 291 -9.19 13.02 21.64
N ILE A 292 -9.05 11.73 21.92
CA ILE A 292 -9.35 10.66 20.94
C ILE A 292 -10.86 10.59 20.66
N LYS A 293 -11.70 10.66 21.69
CA LYS A 293 -13.16 10.64 21.54
C LYS A 293 -13.71 11.82 20.74
N GLU A 294 -13.06 12.97 20.85
CA GLU A 294 -13.39 14.18 20.10
C GLU A 294 -12.86 14.16 18.66
N GLY A 295 -12.21 13.07 18.22
CA GLY A 295 -11.64 12.93 16.89
C GLY A 295 -10.32 13.65 16.70
N GLY A 296 -9.56 13.86 17.76
CA GLY A 296 -8.26 14.52 17.73
C GLY A 296 -7.24 13.80 16.84
N ASP A 297 -6.43 14.58 16.13
CA ASP A 297 -5.38 14.06 15.24
C ASP A 297 -4.23 13.44 16.03
N ARG A 298 -4.12 12.13 16.00
CA ARG A 298 -3.05 11.37 16.67
C ARG A 298 -1.66 11.59 16.06
N GLY A 299 -1.59 12.18 14.88
CA GLY A 299 -0.33 12.56 14.24
C GLY A 299 0.25 13.85 14.83
N ALA A 300 -0.57 14.73 15.42
CA ALA A 300 -0.13 16.01 15.97
C ALA A 300 0.68 15.83 17.28
N PRO A 301 1.62 16.74 17.60
CA PRO A 301 2.14 17.83 16.78
C PRO A 301 3.24 17.38 15.78
N ILE A 302 3.73 16.16 15.89
CA ILE A 302 4.76 15.58 15.03
C ILE A 302 4.19 14.31 14.40
N ASN A 303 4.01 14.33 13.09
CA ASN A 303 3.45 13.19 12.35
C ASN A 303 4.48 12.07 12.07
N LEU A 304 5.39 11.82 13.03
CA LEU A 304 6.28 10.68 13.00
C LEU A 304 5.52 9.46 13.53
N MET A 305 4.93 8.69 12.62
CA MET A 305 4.20 7.47 12.96
C MET A 305 5.12 6.27 12.89
N VAL A 306 5.24 5.55 14.00
CA VAL A 306 5.97 4.26 14.07
C VAL A 306 4.97 3.19 14.49
N ASN A 307 4.85 2.12 13.71
CA ASN A 307 3.95 1.01 13.96
C ASN A 307 4.71 -0.31 13.79
N PHE A 308 4.18 -1.39 14.33
CA PHE A 308 4.67 -2.73 14.03
C PHE A 308 4.48 -3.07 12.54
N ASN A 309 5.41 -3.83 11.98
CA ASN A 309 5.33 -4.28 10.59
C ASN A 309 4.05 -5.08 10.27
N ASP A 310 3.52 -5.79 11.27
CA ASP A 310 2.31 -6.60 11.19
C ASP A 310 1.10 -5.99 11.94
N ALA A 311 1.09 -4.67 12.18
CA ALA A 311 0.07 -3.98 12.98
C ALA A 311 -1.37 -4.34 12.56
N THR A 312 -1.63 -4.45 11.25
CA THR A 312 -2.97 -4.81 10.76
C THR A 312 -3.34 -6.26 11.05
N ALA A 313 -2.38 -7.18 10.97
CA ALA A 313 -2.63 -8.58 11.37
C ALA A 313 -2.86 -8.70 12.88
N GLN A 314 -2.15 -7.90 13.69
CA GLN A 314 -2.37 -7.82 15.14
C GLN A 314 -3.75 -7.24 15.46
N MET A 315 -4.20 -6.21 14.76
CA MET A 315 -5.56 -5.66 14.89
C MET A 315 -6.62 -6.77 14.71
N TYR A 316 -6.54 -7.51 13.59
CA TYR A 316 -7.46 -8.63 13.36
C TYR A 316 -7.43 -9.65 14.50
N LYS A 317 -6.23 -10.13 14.91
CA LYS A 317 -6.07 -11.11 15.98
C LYS A 317 -6.70 -10.63 17.30
N ASN A 318 -6.48 -9.36 17.65
CA ASN A 318 -7.00 -8.77 18.87
C ASN A 318 -8.53 -8.67 18.85
N ILE A 319 -9.11 -8.16 17.76
CA ILE A 319 -10.57 -8.04 17.61
C ILE A 319 -11.20 -9.44 17.57
N ASN A 320 -10.62 -10.38 16.82
CA ASN A 320 -11.12 -11.76 16.72
C ASN A 320 -11.11 -12.46 18.08
N ALA A 321 -10.05 -12.32 18.86
CA ALA A 321 -9.98 -12.86 20.21
C ALA A 321 -11.08 -12.29 21.12
N ALA A 322 -11.37 -10.98 21.00
CA ALA A 322 -12.45 -10.37 21.74
C ALA A 322 -13.84 -10.86 21.28
N VAL A 323 -14.04 -11.01 19.97
CA VAL A 323 -15.29 -11.57 19.40
C VAL A 323 -15.54 -13.00 19.90
N ASN A 324 -14.49 -13.81 20.03
CA ASN A 324 -14.56 -15.18 20.53
C ASN A 324 -14.60 -15.29 22.06
N GLY A 325 -14.54 -14.18 22.80
CA GLY A 325 -14.52 -14.18 24.27
C GLY A 325 -13.18 -14.59 24.89
N GLU A 326 -12.11 -14.66 24.11
CA GLU A 326 -10.75 -15.01 24.54
C GLU A 326 -9.97 -13.81 25.09
N LYS A 327 -10.43 -12.58 24.79
CA LYS A 327 -9.85 -11.32 25.24
C LYS A 327 -10.96 -10.39 25.73
N ASP A 328 -10.70 -9.70 26.85
CA ASP A 328 -11.62 -8.65 27.33
C ASP A 328 -11.69 -7.51 26.29
N PRO A 329 -12.87 -7.15 25.76
CA PRO A 329 -13.03 -6.02 24.85
C PRO A 329 -12.51 -4.69 25.44
N ALA A 330 -12.55 -4.52 26.75
CA ALA A 330 -11.99 -3.34 27.41
C ALA A 330 -10.45 -3.25 27.30
N ALA A 331 -9.77 -4.34 26.96
CA ALA A 331 -8.32 -4.36 26.72
C ALA A 331 -7.93 -4.07 25.26
N LEU A 332 -8.91 -3.84 24.37
CA LEU A 332 -8.67 -3.39 23.00
C LEU A 332 -8.28 -1.91 22.98
N SER A 333 -7.64 -1.44 21.92
CA SER A 333 -7.50 0.00 21.65
C SER A 333 -8.89 0.65 21.52
N LEU A 334 -9.00 1.97 21.68
CA LEU A 334 -10.30 2.65 21.52
C LEU A 334 -10.88 2.48 20.12
N ASP A 335 -10.01 2.48 19.09
CA ASP A 335 -10.42 2.24 17.70
C ASP A 335 -10.88 0.80 17.49
N ASP A 336 -10.13 -0.16 18.04
CA ASP A 336 -10.49 -1.57 17.94
C ASP A 336 -11.77 -1.86 18.73
N GLN A 337 -11.97 -1.20 19.87
CA GLN A 337 -13.20 -1.30 20.65
C GLN A 337 -14.41 -0.75 19.90
N SER A 338 -14.27 0.43 19.28
CA SER A 338 -15.32 0.99 18.40
C SER A 338 -15.64 0.06 17.23
N SER A 339 -14.61 -0.55 16.65
CA SER A 339 -14.76 -1.54 15.59
C SER A 339 -15.44 -2.82 16.09
N TYR A 340 -15.04 -3.32 17.26
CA TYR A 340 -15.65 -4.47 17.94
C TYR A 340 -17.16 -4.26 18.19
N GLU A 341 -17.56 -3.09 18.71
CA GLU A 341 -18.97 -2.78 18.95
C GLU A 341 -19.81 -2.83 17.68
N LYS A 342 -19.29 -2.27 16.56
CA LYS A 342 -19.94 -2.34 15.24
C LYS A 342 -20.02 -3.78 14.74
N ILE A 343 -18.95 -4.56 14.90
CA ILE A 343 -18.89 -5.97 14.53
C ILE A 343 -19.90 -6.80 15.33
N GLN A 344 -20.03 -6.57 16.63
CA GLN A 344 -21.06 -7.22 17.45
C GLN A 344 -22.47 -6.87 16.96
N GLY A 345 -22.71 -5.62 16.57
CA GLY A 345 -23.97 -5.19 15.96
C GLY A 345 -24.27 -5.96 14.67
N TYR A 346 -23.27 -6.12 13.81
CA TYR A 346 -23.39 -6.91 12.58
C TYR A 346 -23.69 -8.39 12.88
N LEU A 347 -22.92 -9.02 13.77
CA LEU A 347 -23.07 -10.45 14.07
C LEU A 347 -24.40 -10.79 14.74
N LYS A 348 -25.00 -9.85 15.47
CA LYS A 348 -26.32 -10.03 16.09
C LYS A 348 -27.45 -10.21 15.07
N ASP A 349 -27.45 -9.44 14.00
CA ASP A 349 -28.46 -9.52 12.92
C ASP A 349 -27.86 -8.92 11.62
N PRO A 350 -27.15 -9.72 10.82
CA PRO A 350 -26.53 -9.22 9.57
C PRO A 350 -27.52 -8.61 8.58
N ALA A 351 -28.79 -9.09 8.61
CA ALA A 351 -29.82 -8.60 7.69
C ALA A 351 -30.32 -7.19 8.03
N LYS A 352 -30.17 -6.76 9.28
CA LYS A 352 -30.55 -5.43 9.77
C LYS A 352 -29.35 -4.52 10.02
N ALA A 353 -28.14 -5.02 9.82
CA ALA A 353 -26.92 -4.25 10.04
C ALA A 353 -26.86 -3.05 9.08
N ASP A 354 -26.45 -1.91 9.63
CA ASP A 354 -26.18 -0.73 8.81
C ASP A 354 -24.84 -0.85 8.05
N ALA A 355 -24.58 0.10 7.14
CA ALA A 355 -23.39 0.09 6.31
C ALA A 355 -22.08 0.19 7.14
N ASN A 356 -22.09 0.87 8.30
CA ASN A 356 -20.91 0.98 9.15
C ASN A 356 -20.62 -0.32 9.90
N GLN A 357 -21.65 -1.02 10.34
CA GLN A 357 -21.53 -2.33 10.96
C GLN A 357 -21.02 -3.37 9.96
N TRP A 358 -21.58 -3.39 8.75
CA TRP A 358 -21.13 -4.23 7.64
C TRP A 358 -19.66 -3.90 7.28
N SER A 359 -19.34 -2.64 7.13
CA SER A 359 -17.99 -2.17 6.79
C SER A 359 -16.96 -2.62 7.83
N ALA A 360 -17.25 -2.44 9.12
CA ALA A 360 -16.35 -2.86 10.20
C ALA A 360 -16.13 -4.38 10.20
N TYR A 361 -17.17 -5.17 9.99
CA TYR A 361 -17.06 -6.61 9.88
C TYR A 361 -16.24 -7.03 8.67
N MET A 362 -16.54 -6.50 7.49
CA MET A 362 -15.87 -6.86 6.26
C MET A 362 -14.38 -6.47 6.26
N SER A 363 -14.06 -5.29 6.76
CA SER A 363 -12.67 -4.81 6.78
C SER A 363 -11.82 -5.48 7.87
N ARG A 364 -12.31 -5.52 9.12
CA ARG A 364 -11.50 -6.00 10.26
C ARG A 364 -11.55 -7.51 10.40
N MET A 365 -12.70 -8.16 10.14
CA MET A 365 -12.83 -9.59 10.31
C MET A 365 -12.55 -10.35 9.01
N VAL A 366 -13.23 -10.04 7.92
CA VAL A 366 -13.09 -10.81 6.67
C VAL A 366 -11.77 -10.50 5.97
N ALA A 367 -11.52 -9.26 5.63
CA ALA A 367 -10.28 -8.83 4.98
C ALA A 367 -9.08 -8.94 5.93
N GLY A 368 -9.25 -8.59 7.21
CA GLY A 368 -8.23 -8.74 8.25
C GLY A 368 -7.75 -10.18 8.40
N LYS A 369 -8.67 -11.16 8.36
CA LYS A 369 -8.34 -12.58 8.36
C LYS A 369 -7.49 -12.96 7.15
N LEU A 370 -7.91 -12.57 5.95
CA LEU A 370 -7.15 -12.86 4.74
C LEU A 370 -5.74 -12.28 4.80
N MET A 371 -5.56 -11.07 5.34
CA MET A 371 -4.24 -10.49 5.53
C MET A 371 -3.38 -11.27 6.51
N ALA A 372 -3.96 -11.71 7.62
CA ALA A 372 -3.21 -12.41 8.67
C ALA A 372 -2.83 -13.85 8.27
N GLU A 373 -3.62 -14.49 7.41
CA GLU A 373 -3.47 -15.91 7.05
C GLU A 373 -2.84 -16.15 5.67
N THR A 374 -2.82 -15.13 4.77
CA THR A 374 -2.25 -15.28 3.44
C THR A 374 -0.74 -15.47 3.51
N LYS A 375 -0.25 -16.55 2.90
CA LYS A 375 1.18 -16.78 2.75
C LYS A 375 1.74 -15.92 1.63
N ILE A 376 2.84 -15.23 1.91
CA ILE A 376 3.49 -14.31 0.98
C ILE A 376 4.91 -14.78 0.71
N ASN A 377 5.25 -15.00 -0.56
CA ASN A 377 6.61 -15.06 -1.03
C ASN A 377 7.06 -13.62 -1.30
N GLU A 378 7.89 -13.08 -0.40
CA GLU A 378 8.33 -11.70 -0.47
C GLU A 378 9.37 -11.49 -1.56
N VAL A 379 9.14 -10.49 -2.40
CA VAL A 379 10.13 -9.97 -3.35
C VAL A 379 10.67 -8.66 -2.80
N ASN A 380 11.89 -8.69 -2.33
CA ASN A 380 12.56 -7.54 -1.74
C ASN A 380 13.30 -6.76 -2.83
N PRO A 381 12.98 -5.46 -3.03
CA PRO A 381 13.79 -4.62 -3.90
C PRO A 381 15.17 -4.41 -3.30
N VAL A 382 16.15 -4.33 -4.17
CA VAL A 382 17.55 -4.14 -3.75
C VAL A 382 17.93 -2.68 -3.54
N PHE A 383 17.05 -1.75 -3.94
CA PHE A 383 17.33 -0.32 -3.83
C PHE A 383 16.05 0.51 -3.69
N PHE A 384 16.03 1.40 -2.70
CA PHE A 384 14.96 2.38 -2.45
C PHE A 384 15.42 3.84 -2.53
N GLY A 385 16.68 4.06 -2.86
CA GLY A 385 17.29 5.38 -2.86
C GLY A 385 17.07 6.17 -4.15
N GLN A 386 17.75 7.29 -4.25
CA GLN A 386 17.79 8.13 -5.43
C GLN A 386 19.25 8.31 -5.90
N THR A 387 19.52 7.97 -7.15
CA THR A 387 20.85 8.17 -7.76
C THR A 387 20.98 9.56 -8.37
N LYS A 388 22.21 9.94 -8.75
CA LYS A 388 22.50 11.23 -9.40
C LYS A 388 21.71 11.39 -10.71
N SER A 389 21.70 10.36 -11.55
CA SER A 389 20.97 10.39 -12.81
C SER A 389 19.46 10.38 -12.63
N MET A 390 18.93 9.71 -11.58
CA MET A 390 17.50 9.76 -11.25
C MET A 390 17.05 11.19 -10.97
N LYS A 391 17.82 12.00 -10.24
CA LYS A 391 17.45 13.40 -9.95
C LYS A 391 17.15 14.22 -11.22
N LEU A 392 17.80 13.89 -12.33
CA LEU A 392 17.70 14.65 -13.58
C LEU A 392 16.74 14.03 -14.60
N LYS A 393 16.62 12.70 -14.61
CA LYS A 393 15.98 11.97 -15.72
C LYS A 393 14.73 11.19 -15.29
N TRP A 394 14.54 10.94 -13.98
CA TRP A 394 13.51 9.99 -13.49
C TRP A 394 12.10 10.37 -13.91
N ALA A 395 11.72 11.62 -13.77
CA ALA A 395 10.39 12.10 -14.16
C ALA A 395 10.07 11.84 -15.65
N ASN A 396 11.05 12.02 -16.53
CA ASN A 396 10.87 11.76 -17.96
C ASN A 396 10.79 10.26 -18.25
N LEU A 397 11.61 9.43 -17.55
CA LEU A 397 11.60 7.99 -17.71
C LEU A 397 10.30 7.36 -17.20
N THR A 398 9.77 7.85 -16.07
CA THR A 398 8.49 7.41 -15.52
C THR A 398 7.34 7.78 -16.45
N LYS A 399 7.35 9.00 -17.01
CA LYS A 399 6.36 9.42 -18.00
C LYS A 399 6.39 8.54 -19.26
N LEU A 400 7.58 8.23 -19.76
CA LEU A 400 7.77 7.34 -20.91
C LEU A 400 7.19 5.94 -20.64
N GLU A 401 7.38 5.42 -19.43
CA GLU A 401 6.81 4.15 -18.96
C GLU A 401 5.28 4.20 -18.93
N ASP A 402 4.71 5.20 -18.23
CA ASP A 402 3.27 5.36 -18.13
C ASP A 402 2.59 5.44 -19.50
N GLU A 403 3.17 6.24 -20.40
CA GLU A 403 2.67 6.36 -21.78
C GLU A 403 2.76 5.04 -22.56
N ALA A 404 3.86 4.31 -22.40
CA ALA A 404 4.06 3.06 -23.12
C ALA A 404 3.09 1.97 -22.63
N PHE A 405 2.95 1.81 -21.31
CA PHE A 405 2.05 0.85 -20.71
C PHE A 405 0.59 1.15 -21.10
N MET A 406 0.20 2.43 -21.00
CA MET A 406 -1.14 2.87 -21.39
C MET A 406 -1.43 2.57 -22.86
N LYS A 407 -0.50 2.91 -23.77
CA LYS A 407 -0.67 2.66 -25.22
C LYS A 407 -0.79 1.17 -25.54
N ILE A 408 -0.06 0.31 -24.83
CA ILE A 408 -0.12 -1.14 -25.02
C ILE A 408 -1.47 -1.68 -24.50
N VAL A 409 -1.84 -1.35 -23.27
CA VAL A 409 -3.07 -1.87 -22.65
C VAL A 409 -4.31 -1.41 -23.38
N THR A 410 -4.36 -0.16 -23.83
CA THR A 410 -5.51 0.37 -24.62
C THR A 410 -5.50 -0.07 -26.09
N GLY A 411 -4.50 -0.81 -26.54
CA GLY A 411 -4.40 -1.28 -27.92
C GLY A 411 -4.03 -0.20 -28.95
N GLN A 412 -3.60 0.99 -28.49
CA GLN A 412 -3.07 2.04 -29.37
C GLN A 412 -1.73 1.63 -30.01
N LYS A 413 -1.01 0.76 -29.33
CA LYS A 413 0.20 0.10 -29.81
C LYS A 413 0.09 -1.40 -29.55
N ASP A 414 0.68 -2.21 -30.41
CA ASP A 414 0.79 -3.64 -30.19
C ASP A 414 1.81 -3.97 -29.08
N LEU A 415 1.81 -5.22 -28.64
CA LEU A 415 2.67 -5.67 -27.54
C LEU A 415 4.18 -5.55 -27.87
N ASN A 416 4.58 -5.56 -29.13
CA ASN A 416 5.98 -5.43 -29.53
C ASN A 416 6.52 -4.00 -29.32
N TYR A 417 5.63 -3.01 -29.19
CA TYR A 417 6.01 -1.68 -28.78
C TYR A 417 6.74 -1.64 -27.42
N PHE A 418 6.53 -2.66 -26.59
CA PHE A 418 7.27 -2.82 -25.34
C PHE A 418 8.79 -2.84 -25.55
N ASP A 419 9.27 -3.54 -26.58
CA ASP A 419 10.70 -3.61 -26.87
C ASP A 419 11.25 -2.22 -27.28
N THR A 420 10.46 -1.46 -28.05
CA THR A 420 10.78 -0.07 -28.39
C THR A 420 10.83 0.82 -27.13
N PHE A 421 9.91 0.63 -26.21
CA PHE A 421 9.91 1.31 -24.91
C PHE A 421 11.19 1.01 -24.14
N VAL A 422 11.55 -0.26 -23.98
CA VAL A 422 12.75 -0.68 -23.24
C VAL A 422 14.01 -0.08 -23.86
N ASP A 423 14.14 -0.12 -25.19
CA ASP A 423 15.27 0.48 -25.91
C ASP A 423 15.35 1.99 -25.68
N THR A 424 14.21 2.68 -25.76
CA THR A 424 14.14 4.13 -25.54
C THR A 424 14.46 4.49 -24.11
N TRP A 425 13.89 3.78 -23.13
CA TRP A 425 14.14 3.95 -21.71
C TRP A 425 15.63 3.81 -21.39
N ASN A 426 16.27 2.76 -21.90
CA ASN A 426 17.71 2.53 -21.74
C ASN A 426 18.54 3.66 -22.32
N LYS A 427 18.26 4.10 -23.55
CA LYS A 427 19.00 5.17 -24.25
C LYS A 427 18.81 6.55 -23.60
N THR A 428 17.65 6.81 -23.03
CA THR A 428 17.31 8.11 -22.40
C THR A 428 17.94 8.28 -21.02
N GLY A 429 18.51 7.21 -20.45
CA GLY A 429 19.23 7.28 -19.18
C GLY A 429 19.02 6.09 -18.25
N GLY A 430 18.13 5.19 -18.60
CA GLY A 430 17.85 4.00 -17.80
C GLY A 430 19.08 3.12 -17.58
N SER A 431 19.92 2.95 -18.63
CA SER A 431 21.19 2.21 -18.50
C SER A 431 22.16 2.83 -17.52
N ASP A 432 22.27 4.17 -17.49
CA ASP A 432 23.13 4.88 -16.55
C ASP A 432 22.61 4.69 -15.11
N ILE A 433 21.32 4.87 -14.91
CA ILE A 433 20.67 4.69 -13.61
C ILE A 433 20.84 3.24 -13.11
N THR A 434 20.68 2.25 -13.98
CA THR A 434 20.87 0.84 -13.60
C THR A 434 22.30 0.57 -13.10
N LYS A 435 23.30 1.17 -13.73
CA LYS A 435 24.71 1.09 -13.28
C LYS A 435 24.90 1.77 -11.94
N GLU A 436 24.38 2.99 -11.76
CA GLU A 436 24.46 3.73 -10.50
C GLU A 436 23.79 2.97 -9.35
N VAL A 437 22.64 2.33 -9.59
CA VAL A 437 21.97 1.48 -8.60
C VAL A 437 22.83 0.26 -8.27
N ALA A 438 23.42 -0.42 -9.27
CA ALA A 438 24.30 -1.57 -9.05
C ALA A 438 25.57 -1.19 -8.26
N GLU A 439 26.10 0.01 -8.46
CA GLU A 439 27.23 0.53 -7.67
C GLU A 439 26.82 0.86 -6.24
N ALA A 440 25.68 1.49 -6.04
CA ALA A 440 25.16 1.85 -4.71
C ALA A 440 24.89 0.63 -3.82
N ILE A 441 24.47 -0.49 -4.43
CA ILE A 441 24.23 -1.75 -3.69
C ILE A 441 25.55 -2.40 -3.24
N LYS A 442 26.61 -2.29 -4.02
CA LYS A 442 27.95 -2.85 -3.67
C LYS A 442 28.63 -2.11 -2.55
N GLN A 443 28.24 -0.88 -2.25
CA GLN A 443 28.80 -0.03 -1.21
C GLN A 443 28.10 -0.22 0.15
N LYS A 444 27.02 -1.01 0.19
CA LYS A 444 26.34 -1.47 1.41
C LYS A 444 26.92 -2.80 1.91
#